data_a95512aaf4cbfefc379f5908576dc301
#
_entry.id   a95512aaf4cbfefc379f5908576dc301
#
_cell.length_a   1.000
_cell.length_b   1.000
_cell.length_c   1.000
_cell.angle_alpha   90.00
_cell.angle_beta   90.00
_cell.angle_gamma   90.00
#
_symmetry.space_group_name_H-M   'P 1'
#
loop_
_entity.id
_entity.type
_entity.pdbx_description
1 polymer ?
#
loop_
_entity_poly.entity_id
_entity_poly.type
_entity_poly.pdbx_seq_one_letter_code
_entity_poly.pdbx_strand_id
1 'polypeptide(L)'
;MSSLESPNSPPNLSFTIRSGAAASTPTKFSRSISTKEPSFSHFPYSPPRLSAPTTLSKSLHTSPLASPLHSLVPTKIPDLHSADYRCVSSVLKKDGQILSIAVSNGFVYTGSDSNAIRIWRLPEFAECGQLKTKACMVVALVVSNERVYAAYGDGKIRVWRRTSDHGSLKHIRLATIPKTGSYVRSYIAGKDKTQMKHTGPITALAINASDDILYSASLDKTVKVWRISDLKCIETIQAHPEPINAIVVADDGVLFTAADDATVKVWRRNFCGGDQPHSLTVTLPAKSSPVKSLALTQDGGVLYGGCTDGYINYWLMGWFSGQLNYGGALQGHTHAVMCLASVASYVVSGSADSTCRVWIREQDGGQHTCVAVLVGHRGPIRSITAFSGALGDDQSTEDGCTICTGSLDGVLKVWHVTCKSMIKSSSQSPARSVSEYFEL
;
A
#
# COMPACT_ATOMS: atom_id res chain seq x y z
N MET A 1 8.20 -72.13 11.88
CA MET A 1 7.99 -72.25 13.33
C MET A 1 7.44 -70.89 13.76
N SER A 2 6.25 -70.93 13.86
CA SER A 2 5.20 -70.83 14.90
C SER A 2 4.87 -69.38 15.08
N SER A 3 3.76 -68.91 14.62
CA SER A 3 2.36 -69.11 15.00
C SER A 3 1.87 -68.09 16.03
N LEU A 4 0.77 -67.37 15.64
CA LEU A 4 -0.42 -67.11 16.46
C LEU A 4 -0.32 -65.92 17.41
N GLU A 5 -1.25 -65.02 17.63
CA GLU A 5 -2.72 -64.97 17.40
C GLU A 5 -3.17 -63.52 17.70
N SER A 6 -4.18 -63.03 17.02
CA SER A 6 -5.08 -62.00 17.55
C SER A 6 -6.17 -62.71 18.39
N PRO A 7 -6.84 -62.07 19.36
CA PRO A 7 -8.10 -61.38 19.06
C PRO A 7 -8.53 -60.25 20.03
N ASN A 8 -9.48 -59.44 19.73
CA ASN A 8 -10.84 -59.24 20.28
C ASN A 8 -11.33 -57.80 20.20
N SER A 9 -12.45 -57.68 19.52
CA SER A 9 -13.37 -56.53 19.62
C SER A 9 -14.23 -56.66 20.89
N PRO A 10 -14.67 -55.55 21.50
CA PRO A 10 -15.77 -55.52 22.43
C PRO A 10 -17.00 -54.71 21.93
N PRO A 11 -18.13 -54.78 22.63
CA PRO A 11 -19.41 -54.97 22.03
C PRO A 11 -20.28 -53.69 21.92
N ASN A 12 -21.30 -53.84 21.07
CA ASN A 12 -22.44 -52.95 20.93
C ASN A 12 -23.25 -52.81 22.21
N LEU A 13 -23.58 -51.55 22.58
CA LEU A 13 -24.69 -51.25 23.47
C LEU A 13 -25.70 -50.37 22.74
N SER A 14 -26.78 -50.99 22.33
CA SER A 14 -28.04 -50.43 21.93
C SER A 14 -28.79 -49.85 23.14
N PHE A 15 -29.30 -48.61 23.05
CA PHE A 15 -30.35 -48.13 23.93
C PHE A 15 -31.55 -47.59 23.13
N THR A 16 -32.67 -48.17 23.50
CA THR A 16 -33.98 -48.12 22.90
C THR A 16 -34.71 -46.80 23.18
N ILE A 17 -35.43 -46.34 22.19
CA ILE A 17 -36.39 -45.22 22.20
C ILE A 17 -37.57 -45.51 23.10
N ARG A 18 -38.00 -44.49 23.86
CA ARG A 18 -39.40 -44.41 24.35
C ARG A 18 -39.99 -43.05 23.97
N SER A 19 -41.01 -43.13 23.16
CA SER A 19 -41.96 -42.11 22.76
C SER A 19 -42.86 -41.66 23.93
N GLY A 20 -43.14 -40.37 23.99
CA GLY A 20 -44.19 -39.79 24.82
C GLY A 20 -44.76 -38.55 24.11
N ALA A 21 -45.94 -38.73 23.53
CA ALA A 21 -46.71 -37.68 22.89
C ALA A 21 -47.52 -36.87 23.90
N ALA A 22 -47.59 -35.58 23.72
CA ALA A 22 -48.76 -34.76 24.09
C ALA A 22 -48.83 -33.53 23.24
N ALA A 23 -49.93 -33.40 22.53
CA ALA A 23 -50.31 -32.29 21.67
C ALA A 23 -50.86 -31.10 22.44
N SER A 24 -50.60 -29.89 21.93
CA SER A 24 -51.57 -28.79 22.01
C SER A 24 -51.20 -27.72 20.96
N THR A 25 -52.12 -27.53 20.04
CA THR A 25 -52.16 -26.47 19.00
C THR A 25 -52.94 -25.26 19.54
N PRO A 26 -53.22 -24.19 18.74
CA PRO A 26 -52.35 -23.02 18.47
C PRO A 26 -53.04 -21.73 18.81
N THR A 27 -52.35 -20.65 18.98
CA THR A 27 -52.96 -19.31 18.87
C THR A 27 -52.16 -18.45 17.88
N LYS A 28 -52.83 -18.04 16.82
CA LYS A 28 -52.41 -17.04 15.84
C LYS A 28 -52.33 -15.67 16.49
N PHE A 29 -51.18 -15.04 16.44
CA PHE A 29 -51.07 -13.59 16.51
C PHE A 29 -50.28 -13.11 15.30
N SER A 30 -50.96 -12.56 14.32
CA SER A 30 -50.42 -11.78 13.24
C SER A 30 -49.97 -10.43 13.78
N ARG A 31 -48.65 -10.19 13.68
CA ARG A 31 -48.09 -8.85 13.74
C ARG A 31 -47.26 -8.63 12.48
N SER A 32 -47.80 -7.76 11.64
CA SER A 32 -47.10 -7.18 10.50
C SER A 32 -45.88 -6.41 11.01
N ILE A 33 -44.66 -6.90 10.68
CA ILE A 33 -43.43 -6.13 10.87
C ILE A 33 -43.08 -5.59 9.49
N SER A 34 -43.23 -4.29 9.33
CA SER A 34 -42.73 -3.50 8.25
C SER A 34 -41.20 -3.60 8.21
N THR A 35 -40.66 -4.26 7.20
CA THR A 35 -39.24 -4.26 6.86
C THR A 35 -38.91 -2.91 6.25
N LYS A 36 -38.36 -2.02 7.06
CA LYS A 36 -37.58 -0.88 6.57
C LYS A 36 -36.17 -1.35 6.34
N GLU A 37 -35.78 -1.51 5.09
CA GLU A 37 -34.39 -1.59 4.70
C GLU A 37 -33.67 -0.27 5.04
N PRO A 38 -32.50 -0.29 5.66
CA PRO A 38 -31.66 0.91 5.76
C PRO A 38 -31.03 1.17 4.41
N SER A 39 -31.53 2.15 3.69
CA SER A 39 -30.87 2.75 2.55
C SER A 39 -29.52 3.34 3.00
N PHE A 40 -28.44 2.83 2.43
CA PHE A 40 -27.13 3.45 2.54
C PHE A 40 -27.16 4.81 1.85
N SER A 41 -27.28 5.87 2.64
CA SER A 41 -27.16 7.23 2.19
C SER A 41 -25.70 7.52 1.80
N HIS A 42 -25.54 8.01 0.59
CA HIS A 42 -24.33 8.62 0.05
C HIS A 42 -23.71 9.60 1.03
N PHE A 43 -22.39 9.49 1.21
CA PHE A 43 -21.61 10.55 1.83
C PHE A 43 -21.53 11.73 0.86
N PRO A 44 -22.04 12.91 1.22
CA PRO A 44 -21.88 14.10 0.40
C PRO A 44 -20.57 14.80 0.76
N TYR A 45 -19.53 14.63 -0.04
CA TYR A 45 -18.49 15.63 -0.12
C TYR A 45 -18.90 16.67 -1.15
N SER A 46 -19.56 17.71 -0.69
CA SER A 46 -19.75 18.96 -1.45
C SER A 46 -18.84 20.03 -0.85
N PRO A 47 -18.05 20.75 -1.65
CA PRO A 47 -17.28 21.86 -1.17
C PRO A 47 -18.21 23.04 -0.82
N PRO A 48 -17.86 23.89 0.17
CA PRO A 48 -18.67 25.01 0.55
C PRO A 48 -18.73 26.04 -0.59
N ARG A 49 -19.95 26.40 -0.99
CA ARG A 49 -20.22 27.54 -1.86
C ARG A 49 -19.84 28.81 -1.14
N LEU A 50 -18.90 29.55 -1.68
CA LEU A 50 -18.68 30.96 -1.34
C LEU A 50 -19.85 31.77 -1.82
N SER A 51 -20.65 32.31 -0.92
CA SER A 51 -21.63 33.34 -1.16
C SER A 51 -20.93 34.68 -1.36
N ALA A 52 -21.25 35.35 -2.45
CA ALA A 52 -20.77 36.71 -2.75
C ALA A 52 -21.34 37.74 -1.76
N PRO A 53 -20.57 38.73 -1.34
CA PRO A 53 -21.11 39.85 -0.58
C PRO A 53 -21.65 40.93 -1.51
N THR A 54 -22.83 41.39 -1.16
CA THR A 54 -23.56 42.53 -1.71
C THR A 54 -22.77 43.84 -1.48
N THR A 55 -22.76 44.66 -2.49
CA THR A 55 -22.21 46.03 -2.52
C THR A 55 -22.78 46.96 -1.46
N LEU A 56 -21.91 47.70 -0.80
CA LEU A 56 -22.21 49.08 -0.33
C LEU A 56 -20.97 49.96 -0.36
N SER A 57 -21.19 51.13 -0.91
CA SER A 57 -20.28 52.15 -1.36
C SER A 57 -19.68 53.06 -0.27
N LYS A 58 -18.50 53.61 -0.63
CA LYS A 58 -17.92 54.93 -0.25
C LYS A 58 -17.23 55.08 1.09
N SER A 59 -15.92 55.32 1.03
CA SER A 59 -15.36 56.64 1.34
C SER A 59 -13.84 56.66 1.04
N LEU A 60 -13.41 57.71 0.37
CA LEU A 60 -12.03 58.10 0.09
C LEU A 60 -11.27 58.47 1.37
N HIS A 61 -10.03 57.98 1.54
CA HIS A 61 -8.92 58.78 2.06
C HIS A 61 -7.60 58.30 1.45
N THR A 62 -6.98 59.22 0.75
CA THR A 62 -5.64 59.18 0.16
C THR A 62 -4.55 59.24 1.22
N SER A 63 -3.51 58.41 1.08
CA SER A 63 -2.12 58.82 1.35
C SER A 63 -1.13 57.80 0.76
N PRO A 64 -0.06 58.28 0.12
CA PRO A 64 0.88 57.47 -0.63
C PRO A 64 2.12 57.15 0.21
N LEU A 65 2.57 55.93 0.20
CA LEU A 65 3.97 55.56 0.43
C LEU A 65 4.30 54.35 -0.42
N ALA A 66 4.83 54.64 -1.59
CA ALA A 66 5.45 53.66 -2.45
C ALA A 66 6.77 53.21 -1.81
N SER A 67 6.83 51.94 -1.40
CA SER A 67 8.09 51.26 -1.18
C SER A 67 8.47 50.53 -2.47
N PRO A 68 9.72 50.56 -2.93
CA PRO A 68 10.12 49.95 -4.18
C PRO A 68 10.04 48.44 -4.05
N LEU A 69 9.21 47.82 -4.89
CA LEU A 69 9.26 46.39 -5.15
C LEU A 69 10.65 46.08 -5.74
N HIS A 70 11.54 45.55 -4.93
CA HIS A 70 12.64 44.80 -5.45
C HIS A 70 12.05 43.58 -6.19
N SER A 71 12.12 43.64 -7.51
CA SER A 71 11.90 42.47 -8.36
C SER A 71 12.96 41.43 -7.96
N LEU A 72 12.55 40.47 -7.14
CA LEU A 72 13.31 39.24 -6.97
C LEU A 72 13.25 38.50 -8.31
N VAL A 73 14.24 38.76 -9.14
CA VAL A 73 14.60 37.86 -10.23
C VAL A 73 14.76 36.48 -9.60
N PRO A 74 14.04 35.44 -10.04
CA PRO A 74 14.29 34.11 -9.53
C PRO A 74 15.73 33.79 -9.91
N THR A 75 16.62 33.77 -8.94
CA THR A 75 17.94 33.17 -9.07
C THR A 75 17.70 31.74 -9.49
N LYS A 76 17.98 31.40 -10.77
CA LYS A 76 18.11 30.06 -11.25
C LYS A 76 19.14 29.37 -10.35
N ILE A 77 18.64 28.58 -9.39
CA ILE A 77 19.44 27.55 -8.74
C ILE A 77 19.89 26.64 -9.88
N PRO A 78 21.18 26.36 -10.05
CA PRO A 78 21.62 25.45 -11.08
C PRO A 78 20.94 24.11 -10.81
N ASP A 79 20.11 23.65 -11.76
CA ASP A 79 19.48 22.36 -11.76
C ASP A 79 20.57 21.28 -11.86
N LEU A 80 21.08 20.85 -10.70
CA LEU A 80 22.16 19.86 -10.61
C LEU A 80 21.66 18.44 -10.95
N HIS A 81 20.36 18.22 -10.87
CA HIS A 81 19.70 16.96 -11.22
C HIS A 81 18.35 17.23 -11.88
N SER A 82 18.28 17.08 -13.18
CA SER A 82 17.03 17.03 -13.94
C SER A 82 16.87 15.63 -14.48
N ALA A 83 15.72 15.01 -14.19
CA ALA A 83 15.37 13.74 -14.80
C ALA A 83 14.56 13.95 -16.06
N ASP A 84 14.89 13.22 -17.12
CA ASP A 84 14.03 13.11 -18.28
C ASP A 84 12.89 12.13 -17.97
N TYR A 85 11.66 12.51 -18.30
CA TYR A 85 10.52 11.63 -18.11
C TYR A 85 9.55 11.67 -19.29
N ARG A 86 8.93 10.54 -19.59
CA ARG A 86 7.91 10.42 -20.62
C ARG A 86 6.73 9.57 -20.14
N CYS A 87 5.52 9.95 -20.52
CA CYS A 87 4.34 9.11 -20.35
C CYS A 87 4.33 8.09 -21.50
N VAL A 88 4.57 6.82 -21.15
CA VAL A 88 4.66 5.71 -22.12
C VAL A 88 3.28 5.19 -22.49
N SER A 89 2.37 5.14 -21.51
CA SER A 89 1.01 4.64 -21.70
C SER A 89 0.02 5.40 -20.82
N SER A 90 -1.17 5.59 -21.36
CA SER A 90 -2.30 6.20 -20.61
C SER A 90 -3.57 5.46 -20.98
N VAL A 91 -4.15 4.72 -20.04
CA VAL A 91 -5.27 3.84 -20.28
C VAL A 91 -6.44 4.22 -19.40
N LEU A 92 -7.57 4.57 -20.03
CA LEU A 92 -8.85 4.78 -19.37
C LEU A 92 -9.74 3.57 -19.62
N LYS A 93 -10.29 2.99 -18.57
CA LYS A 93 -11.29 1.92 -18.64
C LYS A 93 -12.56 2.34 -17.92
N LYS A 94 -13.69 1.75 -18.30
CA LYS A 94 -15.01 2.02 -17.69
C LYS A 94 -15.21 1.35 -16.32
N ASP A 95 -14.13 1.02 -15.64
CA ASP A 95 -14.17 0.33 -14.33
C ASP A 95 -14.19 1.31 -13.15
N GLY A 96 -14.26 2.61 -13.42
CA GLY A 96 -14.23 3.64 -12.39
C GLY A 96 -12.82 3.95 -11.86
N GLN A 97 -12.73 4.36 -10.62
CA GLN A 97 -11.52 4.83 -9.96
C GLN A 97 -10.50 3.71 -9.75
N ILE A 98 -9.21 3.98 -9.98
CA ILE A 98 -8.14 3.02 -9.69
C ILE A 98 -7.68 3.21 -8.25
N LEU A 99 -7.88 2.18 -7.42
CA LEU A 99 -7.63 2.22 -5.99
C LEU A 99 -6.33 1.53 -5.58
N SER A 100 -5.89 0.54 -6.35
CA SER A 100 -4.70 -0.26 -6.01
C SER A 100 -3.97 -0.76 -7.25
N ILE A 101 -2.65 -0.81 -7.17
CA ILE A 101 -1.76 -1.35 -8.21
C ILE A 101 -0.74 -2.26 -7.53
N ALA A 102 -0.43 -3.40 -8.18
CA ALA A 102 0.66 -4.28 -7.78
C ALA A 102 1.37 -4.81 -9.03
N VAL A 103 2.69 -5.03 -8.91
CA VAL A 103 3.54 -5.53 -10.00
C VAL A 103 4.24 -6.80 -9.54
N SER A 104 4.29 -7.81 -10.38
CA SER A 104 5.09 -9.01 -10.15
C SER A 104 5.32 -9.78 -11.44
N ASN A 105 6.56 -10.20 -11.67
CA ASN A 105 6.95 -11.13 -12.73
C ASN A 105 6.40 -10.77 -14.12
N GLY A 106 6.60 -9.52 -14.54
CA GLY A 106 6.18 -9.06 -15.87
C GLY A 106 4.70 -8.75 -16.02
N PHE A 107 3.93 -8.67 -14.91
CA PHE A 107 2.52 -8.31 -14.92
C PHE A 107 2.21 -7.18 -13.94
N VAL A 108 1.33 -6.28 -14.38
CA VAL A 108 0.72 -5.24 -13.56
C VAL A 108 -0.73 -5.63 -13.28
N TYR A 109 -1.14 -5.53 -12.03
CA TYR A 109 -2.51 -5.78 -11.58
C TYR A 109 -3.11 -4.47 -11.11
N THR A 110 -4.28 -4.09 -11.63
CA THR A 110 -4.99 -2.88 -11.22
C THR A 110 -6.34 -3.22 -10.62
N GLY A 111 -6.56 -2.78 -9.39
CA GLY A 111 -7.84 -2.87 -8.70
C GLY A 111 -8.56 -1.53 -8.72
N SER A 112 -9.87 -1.58 -8.95
CA SER A 112 -10.73 -0.41 -9.04
C SER A 112 -11.90 -0.47 -8.07
N ASP A 113 -12.75 0.54 -8.08
CA ASP A 113 -14.03 0.53 -7.35
C ASP A 113 -15.05 -0.44 -7.97
N SER A 114 -14.74 -1.04 -9.11
CA SER A 114 -15.51 -2.14 -9.70
C SER A 114 -15.22 -3.49 -9.04
N ASN A 115 -15.81 -4.54 -9.56
CA ASN A 115 -15.62 -5.93 -9.11
C ASN A 115 -14.50 -6.68 -9.84
N ALA A 116 -13.72 -6.00 -10.69
CA ALA A 116 -12.67 -6.59 -11.51
C ALA A 116 -11.28 -6.10 -11.14
N ILE A 117 -10.32 -7.01 -11.18
CA ILE A 117 -8.89 -6.70 -11.22
C ILE A 117 -8.45 -6.94 -12.64
N ARG A 118 -7.88 -5.94 -13.30
CA ARG A 118 -7.31 -6.10 -14.64
C ARG A 118 -5.85 -6.48 -14.57
N ILE A 119 -5.41 -7.25 -15.55
CA ILE A 119 -4.05 -7.76 -15.66
C ILE A 119 -3.46 -7.25 -16.96
N TRP A 120 -2.29 -6.63 -16.86
CA TRP A 120 -1.55 -6.03 -17.95
C TRP A 120 -0.21 -6.74 -18.08
N ARG A 121 0.20 -7.08 -19.29
CA ARG A 121 1.51 -7.69 -19.56
C ARG A 121 2.53 -6.60 -19.84
N LEU A 122 3.70 -6.70 -19.23
CA LEU A 122 4.87 -5.89 -19.53
C LEU A 122 5.69 -6.54 -20.65
N PRO A 123 6.39 -5.76 -21.47
CA PRO A 123 6.53 -4.30 -21.43
C PRO A 123 5.41 -3.54 -22.14
N GLU A 124 4.55 -4.19 -22.96
CA GLU A 124 3.62 -3.54 -23.88
C GLU A 124 2.41 -2.90 -23.21
N PHE A 125 2.15 -3.19 -21.92
CA PHE A 125 0.94 -2.81 -21.19
C PHE A 125 -0.36 -3.27 -21.88
N ALA A 126 -0.29 -4.40 -22.58
CA ALA A 126 -1.44 -5.04 -23.18
C ALA A 126 -2.29 -5.72 -22.10
N GLU A 127 -3.62 -5.48 -22.12
CA GLU A 127 -4.55 -6.19 -21.22
C GLU A 127 -4.57 -7.68 -21.60
N CYS A 128 -4.22 -8.54 -20.66
CA CYS A 128 -4.14 -9.99 -20.88
C CYS A 128 -5.13 -10.80 -20.03
N GLY A 129 -5.94 -10.15 -19.19
CA GLY A 129 -6.96 -10.86 -18.41
C GLY A 129 -7.65 -10.01 -17.34
N GLN A 130 -8.63 -10.64 -16.70
CA GLN A 130 -9.40 -10.04 -15.61
C GLN A 130 -9.74 -11.08 -14.55
N LEU A 131 -9.67 -10.68 -13.26
CA LEU A 131 -10.18 -11.45 -12.13
C LEU A 131 -11.48 -10.81 -11.65
N LYS A 132 -12.61 -11.49 -11.85
CA LYS A 132 -13.91 -10.98 -11.44
C LYS A 132 -14.45 -11.65 -10.19
N THR A 133 -15.14 -10.90 -9.34
CA THR A 133 -15.82 -11.40 -8.15
C THR A 133 -17.21 -10.75 -8.03
N LYS A 134 -18.01 -11.23 -7.05
CA LYS A 134 -19.29 -10.58 -6.73
C LYS A 134 -19.10 -9.32 -5.85
N ALA A 135 -17.94 -9.17 -5.21
CA ALA A 135 -17.63 -8.00 -4.40
C ALA A 135 -16.99 -6.91 -5.27
N CYS A 136 -17.30 -5.68 -4.99
CA CYS A 136 -16.69 -4.50 -5.60
C CYS A 136 -15.70 -3.82 -4.66
N MET A 137 -15.01 -2.81 -5.19
CA MET A 137 -14.02 -1.97 -4.51
C MET A 137 -12.79 -2.78 -4.07
N VAL A 138 -11.82 -2.92 -4.98
CA VAL A 138 -10.53 -3.57 -4.72
C VAL A 138 -9.57 -2.54 -4.12
N VAL A 139 -9.51 -2.49 -2.80
CA VAL A 139 -8.85 -1.41 -2.05
C VAL A 139 -7.34 -1.59 -2.00
N ALA A 140 -6.87 -2.83 -1.83
CA ALA A 140 -5.44 -3.14 -1.76
C ALA A 140 -5.12 -4.44 -2.50
N LEU A 141 -3.97 -4.44 -3.15
CA LEU A 141 -3.41 -5.57 -3.89
C LEU A 141 -1.98 -5.81 -3.44
N VAL A 142 -1.62 -7.06 -3.26
CA VAL A 142 -0.24 -7.50 -3.14
C VAL A 142 -0.06 -8.81 -3.90
N VAL A 143 1.07 -8.94 -4.58
CA VAL A 143 1.41 -10.13 -5.35
C VAL A 143 2.74 -10.67 -4.84
N SER A 144 2.78 -11.93 -4.50
CA SER A 144 3.98 -12.62 -4.07
C SER A 144 4.02 -14.02 -4.68
N ASN A 145 5.16 -14.38 -5.23
CA ASN A 145 5.34 -15.60 -6.00
C ASN A 145 4.28 -15.68 -7.12
N GLU A 146 3.47 -16.72 -7.12
CA GLU A 146 2.39 -16.92 -8.08
C GLU A 146 1.00 -16.57 -7.52
N ARG A 147 0.93 -15.95 -6.33
CA ARG A 147 -0.34 -15.66 -5.67
C ARG A 147 -0.66 -14.17 -5.69
N VAL A 148 -1.91 -13.86 -6.01
CA VAL A 148 -2.48 -12.52 -5.95
C VAL A 148 -3.42 -12.46 -4.76
N TYR A 149 -3.18 -11.52 -3.86
CA TYR A 149 -4.01 -11.25 -2.69
C TYR A 149 -4.69 -9.89 -2.89
N ALA A 150 -6.00 -9.89 -2.85
CA ALA A 150 -6.79 -8.67 -3.02
C ALA A 150 -7.73 -8.45 -1.85
N ALA A 151 -7.63 -7.31 -1.21
CA ALA A 151 -8.55 -6.84 -0.19
C ALA A 151 -9.71 -6.08 -0.84
N TYR A 152 -10.92 -6.39 -0.38
CA TYR A 152 -12.14 -5.80 -0.88
C TYR A 152 -12.85 -4.96 0.19
N GLY A 153 -13.71 -4.05 -0.25
CA GLY A 153 -14.50 -3.21 0.63
C GLY A 153 -15.42 -3.98 1.60
N ASP A 154 -15.66 -5.28 1.34
CA ASP A 154 -16.43 -6.16 2.23
C ASP A 154 -15.61 -6.71 3.43
N GLY A 155 -14.38 -6.24 3.63
CA GLY A 155 -13.48 -6.67 4.71
C GLY A 155 -12.95 -8.10 4.54
N LYS A 156 -12.94 -8.63 3.32
CA LYS A 156 -12.41 -9.95 2.99
C LYS A 156 -11.25 -9.84 2.02
N ILE A 157 -10.33 -10.81 2.13
CA ILE A 157 -9.23 -10.96 1.19
C ILE A 157 -9.52 -12.17 0.30
N ARG A 158 -9.37 -12.00 -1.00
CA ARG A 158 -9.49 -13.07 -1.98
C ARG A 158 -8.13 -13.40 -2.53
N VAL A 159 -7.89 -14.68 -2.71
CA VAL A 159 -6.58 -15.22 -3.10
C VAL A 159 -6.74 -16.01 -4.39
N TRP A 160 -5.90 -15.69 -5.38
CA TRP A 160 -5.77 -16.43 -6.63
C TRP A 160 -4.35 -16.96 -6.78
N ARG A 161 -4.20 -18.05 -7.50
CA ARG A 161 -2.91 -18.53 -7.98
C ARG A 161 -2.83 -18.33 -9.48
N ARG A 162 -1.73 -17.76 -9.91
CA ARG A 162 -1.34 -17.68 -11.31
C ARG A 162 -0.78 -19.03 -11.76
N THR A 163 -1.25 -19.51 -12.90
CA THR A 163 -0.74 -20.72 -13.55
C THR A 163 -0.52 -20.40 -15.02
N SER A 164 0.55 -20.93 -15.58
CA SER A 164 0.82 -20.89 -17.03
C SER A 164 0.50 -22.25 -17.60
N ASP A 165 -0.41 -22.31 -18.55
CA ASP A 165 -0.83 -23.54 -19.21
C ASP A 165 -0.73 -23.32 -20.71
N HIS A 166 0.18 -24.06 -21.39
CA HIS A 166 0.46 -23.94 -22.83
C HIS A 166 0.58 -22.50 -23.35
N GLY A 167 1.32 -21.64 -22.62
CA GLY A 167 1.48 -20.21 -22.97
C GLY A 167 0.30 -19.30 -22.65
N SER A 168 -0.82 -19.85 -22.16
CA SER A 168 -1.97 -19.08 -21.70
C SER A 168 -1.87 -18.80 -20.20
N LEU A 169 -1.97 -17.52 -19.83
CA LEU A 169 -2.03 -17.09 -18.44
C LEU A 169 -3.41 -17.34 -17.84
N LYS A 170 -3.48 -18.18 -16.83
CA LYS A 170 -4.71 -18.48 -16.10
C LYS A 170 -4.55 -18.12 -14.63
N HIS A 171 -5.63 -17.66 -14.02
CA HIS A 171 -5.70 -17.42 -12.57
C HIS A 171 -6.83 -18.25 -11.97
N ILE A 172 -6.48 -19.09 -11.01
CA ILE A 172 -7.42 -19.97 -10.31
C ILE A 172 -7.67 -19.37 -8.93
N ARG A 173 -8.94 -19.15 -8.59
CA ARG A 173 -9.31 -18.70 -7.24
C ARG A 173 -9.07 -19.81 -6.23
N LEU A 174 -8.20 -19.55 -5.26
CA LEU A 174 -7.86 -20.52 -4.22
C LEU A 174 -8.78 -20.39 -3.01
N ALA A 175 -9.01 -19.17 -2.53
CA ALA A 175 -9.72 -18.96 -1.28
C ALA A 175 -10.30 -17.56 -1.15
N THR A 176 -11.16 -17.43 -0.14
CA THR A 176 -11.55 -16.13 0.47
C THR A 176 -11.28 -16.24 1.96
N ILE A 177 -10.59 -15.28 2.53
CA ILE A 177 -10.30 -15.23 3.96
C ILE A 177 -10.97 -14.02 4.62
N PRO A 178 -11.51 -14.21 5.80
CA PRO A 178 -11.62 -15.46 6.53
C PRO A 178 -12.58 -16.46 5.85
N LYS A 179 -12.28 -17.76 6.00
CA LYS A 179 -13.15 -18.85 5.47
C LYS A 179 -14.49 -18.83 6.20
N THR A 180 -15.59 -18.95 5.48
CA THR A 180 -16.96 -18.79 6.01
C THR A 180 -17.32 -19.84 7.10
N GLY A 181 -16.74 -21.04 7.08
CA GLY A 181 -16.97 -22.09 8.09
C GLY A 181 -16.16 -21.94 9.39
N SER A 182 -15.18 -21.05 9.43
CA SER A 182 -14.33 -20.85 10.61
C SER A 182 -15.08 -20.17 11.77
N TYR A 183 -16.11 -19.38 11.48
CA TYR A 183 -16.90 -18.65 12.50
C TYR A 183 -17.69 -19.58 13.41
N VAL A 184 -18.38 -20.56 12.84
CA VAL A 184 -19.27 -21.46 13.58
C VAL A 184 -18.47 -22.33 14.53
N ARG A 185 -17.29 -22.80 14.13
CA ARG A 185 -16.45 -23.68 14.92
C ARG A 185 -15.79 -22.98 16.11
N SER A 186 -15.41 -21.70 15.95
CA SER A 186 -14.84 -20.89 17.02
C SER A 186 -15.89 -20.48 18.06
N TYR A 187 -17.13 -20.19 17.62
CA TYR A 187 -18.25 -19.87 18.50
C TYR A 187 -18.66 -21.06 19.37
N ILE A 188 -18.65 -22.27 18.82
CA ILE A 188 -19.00 -23.51 19.55
C ILE A 188 -17.87 -23.94 20.49
N ALA A 189 -16.61 -23.60 20.20
CA ALA A 189 -15.46 -24.03 20.99
C ALA A 189 -15.15 -23.16 22.21
N GLY A 190 -15.95 -22.12 22.49
CA GLY A 190 -15.78 -21.25 23.67
C GLY A 190 -14.41 -20.55 23.77
N LYS A 191 -13.60 -20.62 22.71
CA LYS A 191 -12.32 -19.94 22.65
C LYS A 191 -12.54 -18.48 22.34
N ASP A 192 -11.91 -17.65 23.12
CA ASP A 192 -11.96 -16.20 23.12
C ASP A 192 -12.18 -15.58 21.73
N LYS A 193 -13.04 -14.58 21.76
CA LYS A 193 -13.56 -13.72 20.69
C LYS A 193 -12.47 -13.00 19.88
N THR A 194 -11.45 -13.70 19.41
CA THR A 194 -10.60 -13.14 18.34
C THR A 194 -11.46 -13.08 17.09
N GLN A 195 -12.02 -11.92 16.90
CA GLN A 195 -12.85 -11.62 15.74
C GLN A 195 -12.02 -11.83 14.49
N MET A 196 -12.10 -13.03 13.88
CA MET A 196 -11.26 -13.43 12.73
C MET A 196 -11.48 -12.57 11.50
N LYS A 197 -12.52 -11.75 11.49
CA LYS A 197 -12.85 -10.83 10.40
C LYS A 197 -12.58 -9.40 10.83
N HIS A 198 -12.07 -8.56 9.91
CA HIS A 198 -12.10 -7.12 10.11
C HIS A 198 -13.54 -6.63 10.18
N THR A 199 -13.83 -5.71 11.11
CA THR A 199 -15.14 -5.06 11.24
C THR A 199 -15.29 -3.87 10.32
N GLY A 200 -14.17 -3.32 9.86
CA GLY A 200 -14.09 -2.24 8.89
C GLY A 200 -13.43 -2.67 7.58
N PRO A 201 -13.44 -1.81 6.57
CA PRO A 201 -12.71 -2.01 5.33
C PRO A 201 -11.22 -2.22 5.56
N ILE A 202 -10.62 -3.13 4.78
CA ILE A 202 -9.17 -3.31 4.75
C ILE A 202 -8.57 -2.19 3.92
N THR A 203 -7.60 -1.49 4.45
CA THR A 203 -6.95 -0.34 3.81
C THR A 203 -5.67 -0.71 3.07
N ALA A 204 -4.90 -1.66 3.62
CA ALA A 204 -3.62 -2.06 3.08
C ALA A 204 -3.29 -3.52 3.38
N LEU A 205 -2.45 -4.10 2.53
CA LEU A 205 -1.88 -5.44 2.64
C LEU A 205 -0.36 -5.36 2.57
N ALA A 206 0.33 -6.19 3.35
CA ALA A 206 1.76 -6.43 3.24
C ALA A 206 2.05 -7.92 3.39
N ILE A 207 3.14 -8.39 2.78
CA ILE A 207 3.49 -9.80 2.78
C ILE A 207 4.97 -9.97 3.11
N ASN A 208 5.25 -10.87 4.04
CA ASN A 208 6.58 -11.43 4.25
C ASN A 208 6.52 -12.90 3.84
N ALA A 209 7.01 -13.18 2.64
CA ALA A 209 6.93 -14.51 2.06
C ALA A 209 7.89 -15.51 2.72
N SER A 210 9.03 -15.03 3.25
CA SER A 210 10.02 -15.85 3.97
C SER A 210 9.45 -16.39 5.28
N ASP A 211 8.64 -15.59 5.98
CA ASP A 211 8.01 -15.97 7.24
C ASP A 211 6.64 -16.64 7.06
N ASP A 212 6.17 -16.85 5.82
CA ASP A 212 4.84 -17.39 5.51
C ASP A 212 3.70 -16.51 6.06
N ILE A 213 3.86 -15.17 6.06
CA ILE A 213 2.94 -14.23 6.69
C ILE A 213 2.37 -13.22 5.69
N LEU A 214 1.05 -13.03 5.77
CA LEU A 214 0.31 -11.92 5.16
C LEU A 214 -0.26 -11.05 6.28
N TYR A 215 -0.10 -9.75 6.17
CA TYR A 215 -0.68 -8.75 7.06
C TYR A 215 -1.80 -8.01 6.36
N SER A 216 -2.87 -7.71 7.10
CA SER A 216 -3.95 -6.84 6.63
C SER A 216 -4.25 -5.76 7.68
N ALA A 217 -4.20 -4.51 7.27
CA ALA A 217 -4.55 -3.35 8.09
C ALA A 217 -5.96 -2.85 7.73
N SER A 218 -6.67 -2.25 8.70
CA SER A 218 -8.06 -1.85 8.50
C SER A 218 -8.41 -0.55 9.23
N LEU A 219 -9.50 0.08 8.76
CA LEU A 219 -10.13 1.20 9.46
C LEU A 219 -10.68 0.80 10.85
N ASP A 220 -10.78 -0.49 11.16
CA ASP A 220 -11.13 -0.99 12.48
C ASP A 220 -10.00 -0.88 13.52
N LYS A 221 -8.89 -0.21 13.16
CA LYS A 221 -7.75 0.07 14.06
C LYS A 221 -6.89 -1.16 14.36
N THR A 222 -7.16 -2.28 13.68
CA THR A 222 -6.45 -3.55 13.89
C THR A 222 -5.60 -3.96 12.69
N VAL A 223 -4.55 -4.72 12.97
CA VAL A 223 -3.83 -5.51 11.98
C VAL A 223 -4.10 -6.97 12.27
N LYS A 224 -4.47 -7.72 11.22
CA LYS A 224 -4.58 -9.17 11.30
C LYS A 224 -3.41 -9.83 10.60
N VAL A 225 -2.91 -10.87 11.23
CA VAL A 225 -1.79 -11.67 10.79
C VAL A 225 -2.30 -13.02 10.32
N TRP A 226 -2.03 -13.36 9.06
CA TRP A 226 -2.51 -14.58 8.41
C TRP A 226 -1.32 -15.43 8.01
N ARG A 227 -1.37 -16.72 8.31
CA ARG A 227 -0.41 -17.69 7.76
C ARG A 227 -0.78 -17.99 6.32
N ILE A 228 0.18 -17.87 5.39
CA ILE A 228 -0.04 -18.02 3.94
C ILE A 228 -0.32 -19.46 3.55
N SER A 229 0.33 -20.42 4.20
CA SER A 229 0.24 -21.86 3.87
C SER A 229 -1.17 -22.40 4.06
N ASP A 230 -1.86 -22.07 5.17
CA ASP A 230 -3.20 -22.57 5.50
C ASP A 230 -4.29 -21.49 5.50
N LEU A 231 -3.91 -20.23 5.31
CA LEU A 231 -4.79 -19.05 5.25
C LEU A 231 -5.61 -18.84 6.54
N LYS A 232 -5.01 -19.17 7.70
CA LYS A 232 -5.61 -18.94 9.01
C LYS A 232 -5.13 -17.64 9.61
N CYS A 233 -6.04 -16.93 10.30
CA CYS A 233 -5.66 -15.81 11.16
C CYS A 233 -4.97 -16.38 12.40
N ILE A 234 -3.73 -15.97 12.63
CA ILE A 234 -2.91 -16.44 13.76
C ILE A 234 -2.81 -15.40 14.86
N GLU A 235 -3.04 -14.11 14.53
CA GLU A 235 -2.96 -13.02 15.51
C GLU A 235 -3.85 -11.85 15.08
N THR A 236 -4.29 -11.05 16.05
CA THR A 236 -4.93 -9.74 15.84
C THR A 236 -4.25 -8.73 16.74
N ILE A 237 -3.60 -7.74 16.12
CA ILE A 237 -2.88 -6.66 16.80
C ILE A 237 -3.80 -5.46 16.91
N GLN A 238 -4.05 -4.96 18.12
CA GLN A 238 -4.70 -3.66 18.36
C GLN A 238 -3.65 -2.57 18.14
N ALA A 239 -3.48 -2.15 16.87
CA ALA A 239 -2.30 -1.40 16.50
C ALA A 239 -2.40 0.08 16.87
N HIS A 240 -3.51 0.74 16.54
CA HIS A 240 -3.64 2.18 16.74
C HIS A 240 -4.98 2.54 17.41
N PRO A 241 -5.07 3.71 18.07
CA PRO A 241 -6.33 4.23 18.56
C PRO A 241 -7.23 4.80 17.44
N GLU A 242 -6.63 5.09 16.25
CA GLU A 242 -7.30 5.64 15.08
C GLU A 242 -7.16 4.72 13.85
N PRO A 243 -7.96 4.94 12.76
CA PRO A 243 -7.92 4.12 11.55
C PRO A 243 -6.52 3.96 10.96
N ILE A 244 -6.17 2.73 10.56
CA ILE A 244 -4.89 2.43 9.93
C ILE A 244 -5.00 2.67 8.43
N ASN A 245 -4.05 3.43 7.86
CA ASN A 245 -4.04 3.78 6.44
C ASN A 245 -3.06 2.94 5.62
N ALA A 246 -1.89 2.65 6.18
CA ALA A 246 -0.81 1.98 5.47
C ALA A 246 -0.06 0.98 6.36
N ILE A 247 0.53 -0.02 5.70
CA ILE A 247 1.33 -1.06 6.32
C ILE A 247 2.44 -1.47 5.36
N VAL A 248 3.65 -1.63 5.88
CA VAL A 248 4.78 -2.23 5.16
C VAL A 248 5.52 -3.18 6.09
N VAL A 249 6.19 -4.17 5.52
CA VAL A 249 7.01 -5.14 6.27
C VAL A 249 8.38 -5.22 5.62
N ALA A 250 9.42 -5.21 6.43
CA ALA A 250 10.78 -5.41 5.99
C ALA A 250 11.10 -6.92 5.83
N ASP A 251 12.16 -7.23 5.12
CA ASP A 251 12.57 -8.62 4.87
C ASP A 251 12.94 -9.37 6.17
N ASP A 252 13.43 -8.65 7.18
CA ASP A 252 13.73 -9.17 8.53
C ASP A 252 12.47 -9.38 9.41
N GLY A 253 11.27 -9.15 8.86
CA GLY A 253 9.99 -9.33 9.55
C GLY A 253 9.55 -8.16 10.42
N VAL A 254 10.28 -7.04 10.42
CA VAL A 254 9.83 -5.81 11.11
C VAL A 254 8.65 -5.21 10.39
N LEU A 255 7.56 -5.00 11.11
CA LEU A 255 6.31 -4.49 10.61
C LEU A 255 6.14 -3.01 10.98
N PHE A 256 5.74 -2.19 10.00
CA PHE A 256 5.44 -0.77 10.18
C PHE A 256 3.97 -0.51 9.86
N THR A 257 3.31 0.23 10.73
CA THR A 257 1.89 0.62 10.56
C THR A 257 1.73 2.12 10.72
N ALA A 258 0.92 2.74 9.87
CA ALA A 258 0.65 4.18 9.90
C ALA A 258 -0.85 4.45 9.95
N ALA A 259 -1.25 5.47 10.73
CA ALA A 259 -2.63 5.74 11.04
C ALA A 259 -3.00 7.23 11.07
N ASP A 260 -4.30 7.48 11.30
CA ASP A 260 -4.84 8.84 11.45
C ASP A 260 -4.45 9.50 12.78
N ASP A 261 -3.86 8.75 13.72
CA ASP A 261 -3.30 9.27 14.98
C ASP A 261 -1.96 10.00 14.80
N ALA A 262 -1.55 10.26 13.56
CA ALA A 262 -0.29 10.91 13.18
C ALA A 262 0.95 10.16 13.69
N THR A 263 0.88 8.86 13.83
CA THR A 263 2.03 8.03 14.24
C THR A 263 2.32 6.92 13.25
N VAL A 264 3.59 6.52 13.23
CA VAL A 264 4.05 5.25 12.65
C VAL A 264 4.51 4.37 13.79
N LYS A 265 3.97 3.17 13.90
CA LYS A 265 4.36 2.20 14.91
C LYS A 265 5.15 1.06 14.31
N VAL A 266 6.17 0.61 15.05
CA VAL A 266 7.11 -0.42 14.65
C VAL A 266 6.91 -1.64 15.54
N TRP A 267 6.71 -2.79 14.92
CA TRP A 267 6.41 -4.05 15.58
C TRP A 267 7.48 -5.08 15.24
N ARG A 268 7.94 -5.82 16.24
CA ARG A 268 8.84 -6.95 16.05
C ARG A 268 8.15 -8.24 16.47
N ARG A 269 8.40 -9.29 15.71
CA ARG A 269 7.89 -10.62 16.02
C ARG A 269 8.85 -11.35 16.95
N ASN A 270 8.32 -11.83 18.09
CA ASN A 270 9.04 -12.65 19.03
C ASN A 270 8.78 -14.12 18.73
N PHE A 271 9.82 -14.88 18.43
CA PHE A 271 9.72 -16.32 18.12
C PHE A 271 9.70 -17.21 19.38
N CYS A 272 9.96 -16.64 20.56
CA CYS A 272 10.13 -17.38 21.83
C CYS A 272 8.83 -17.62 22.60
N GLY A 273 7.68 -17.75 21.92
CA GLY A 273 6.42 -18.20 22.53
C GLY A 273 5.59 -17.10 23.18
N GLY A 274 4.28 -17.25 23.02
CA GLY A 274 3.23 -16.40 23.58
C GLY A 274 2.06 -16.30 22.62
N ASP A 275 0.88 -15.96 23.13
CA ASP A 275 -0.35 -15.78 22.36
C ASP A 275 -0.32 -14.55 21.46
N GLN A 276 0.64 -13.62 21.69
CA GLN A 276 0.86 -12.41 20.89
C GLN A 276 2.32 -12.33 20.46
N PRO A 277 2.65 -12.90 19.29
CA PRO A 277 4.03 -12.92 18.81
C PRO A 277 4.56 -11.54 18.41
N HIS A 278 3.72 -10.55 18.10
CA HIS A 278 4.17 -9.19 17.77
C HIS A 278 4.13 -8.28 18.99
N SER A 279 5.25 -7.60 19.26
CA SER A 279 5.37 -6.58 20.30
C SER A 279 5.67 -5.21 19.69
N LEU A 280 5.06 -4.15 20.25
CA LEU A 280 5.36 -2.77 19.89
C LEU A 280 6.78 -2.43 20.36
N THR A 281 7.64 -2.04 19.42
CA THR A 281 9.01 -1.67 19.73
C THR A 281 9.16 -0.15 19.91
N VAL A 282 8.60 0.63 18.97
CA VAL A 282 8.71 2.09 19.01
C VAL A 282 7.51 2.75 18.31
N THR A 283 7.18 3.96 18.75
CA THR A 283 6.20 4.84 18.11
C THR A 283 6.91 6.07 17.60
N LEU A 284 6.82 6.32 16.30
CA LEU A 284 7.44 7.43 15.60
C LEU A 284 6.38 8.50 15.34
N PRO A 285 6.52 9.72 15.87
CA PRO A 285 5.57 10.80 15.59
C PRO A 285 5.80 11.39 14.19
N ALA A 286 4.73 11.73 13.49
CA ALA A 286 4.73 12.38 12.18
C ALA A 286 4.23 13.83 12.27
N LYS A 287 4.84 14.64 13.12
CA LYS A 287 4.59 16.08 13.27
C LYS A 287 3.12 16.51 13.30
N SER A 288 2.27 15.71 13.94
CA SER A 288 0.83 15.97 14.14
C SER A 288 -0.04 15.89 12.88
N SER A 289 0.45 15.32 11.79
CA SER A 289 -0.32 15.13 10.56
C SER A 289 -0.59 13.64 10.30
N PRO A 290 -1.84 13.22 10.04
CA PRO A 290 -2.16 11.83 9.70
C PRO A 290 -1.29 11.26 8.60
N VAL A 291 -0.77 10.04 8.79
CA VAL A 291 0.07 9.36 7.81
C VAL A 291 -0.81 8.48 6.93
N LYS A 292 -0.81 8.74 5.61
CA LYS A 292 -1.68 8.06 4.64
C LYS A 292 -0.98 6.95 3.86
N SER A 293 0.32 7.00 3.74
CA SER A 293 1.11 6.04 2.96
C SER A 293 2.46 5.77 3.59
N LEU A 294 2.99 4.57 3.36
CA LEU A 294 4.33 4.15 3.77
C LEU A 294 5.08 3.57 2.58
N ALA A 295 6.38 3.79 2.54
CA ALA A 295 7.32 3.07 1.69
C ALA A 295 8.61 2.81 2.45
N LEU A 296 9.20 1.64 2.23
CA LEU A 296 10.49 1.25 2.80
C LEU A 296 11.46 1.04 1.64
N THR A 297 12.71 1.48 1.78
CA THR A 297 13.76 1.15 0.81
C THR A 297 14.06 -0.34 0.83
N GLN A 298 14.53 -0.88 -0.30
CA GLN A 298 14.83 -2.32 -0.43
C GLN A 298 15.89 -2.79 0.57
N ASP A 299 16.84 -1.92 0.91
CA ASP A 299 17.87 -2.17 1.93
C ASP A 299 17.35 -2.04 3.37
N GLY A 300 16.07 -1.67 3.55
CA GLY A 300 15.48 -1.40 4.87
C GLY A 300 16.03 -0.14 5.56
N GLY A 301 16.92 0.60 4.90
CA GLY A 301 17.65 1.71 5.51
C GLY A 301 16.83 2.97 5.75
N VAL A 302 15.77 3.19 4.96
CA VAL A 302 14.93 4.39 5.09
C VAL A 302 13.46 4.05 5.00
N LEU A 303 12.70 4.55 5.97
CA LEU A 303 11.24 4.51 5.99
C LEU A 303 10.68 5.88 5.62
N TYR A 304 9.75 5.94 4.69
CA TYR A 304 9.03 7.14 4.27
C TYR A 304 7.57 7.07 4.67
N GLY A 305 7.03 8.18 5.17
CA GLY A 305 5.61 8.33 5.54
C GLY A 305 5.01 9.56 4.88
N GLY A 306 4.06 9.35 3.97
CA GLY A 306 3.32 10.43 3.30
C GLY A 306 2.15 10.91 4.14
N CYS A 307 2.06 12.21 4.36
CA CYS A 307 1.16 12.84 5.30
C CYS A 307 0.05 13.65 4.61
N THR A 308 -1.01 13.97 5.36
CA THR A 308 -2.14 14.75 4.85
C THR A 308 -1.82 16.21 4.60
N ASP A 309 -0.78 16.74 5.20
CA ASP A 309 -0.28 18.10 5.01
C ASP A 309 0.58 18.29 3.75
N GLY A 310 0.81 17.22 2.96
CA GLY A 310 1.62 17.25 1.76
C GLY A 310 3.11 16.99 1.98
N TYR A 311 3.54 16.79 3.22
CA TYR A 311 4.91 16.42 3.55
C TYR A 311 5.12 14.91 3.47
N ILE A 312 6.35 14.51 3.20
CA ILE A 312 6.82 13.13 3.31
C ILE A 312 7.87 13.12 4.41
N ASN A 313 7.51 12.64 5.60
CA ASN A 313 8.48 12.43 6.66
C ASN A 313 9.32 11.19 6.36
N TYR A 314 10.60 11.20 6.76
CA TYR A 314 11.43 10.01 6.63
C TYR A 314 12.27 9.76 7.88
N TRP A 315 12.54 8.48 8.11
CA TRP A 315 13.34 8.00 9.25
C TRP A 315 14.44 7.09 8.72
N LEU A 316 15.64 7.29 9.25
CA LEU A 316 16.85 6.55 8.91
C LEU A 316 17.06 5.43 9.92
N MET A 317 17.30 4.23 9.44
CA MET A 317 17.70 3.10 10.28
C MET A 317 19.17 3.27 10.67
N GLY A 318 19.44 3.33 11.98
CA GLY A 318 20.82 3.39 12.48
C GLY A 318 21.52 2.03 12.32
N TRP A 319 22.61 2.00 11.57
CA TRP A 319 23.37 0.80 11.22
C TRP A 319 23.80 -0.05 12.44
N PHE A 320 24.14 0.59 13.54
CA PHE A 320 24.63 -0.10 14.76
C PHE A 320 23.55 -0.29 15.83
N SER A 321 22.55 0.58 15.88
CA SER A 321 21.55 0.57 16.95
C SER A 321 20.25 -0.11 16.55
N GLY A 322 19.98 -0.26 15.25
CA GLY A 322 18.69 -0.69 14.74
C GLY A 322 17.55 0.26 15.12
N GLN A 323 17.88 1.47 15.59
CA GLN A 323 16.90 2.50 15.94
C GLN A 323 16.59 3.36 14.73
N LEU A 324 15.33 3.75 14.60
CA LEU A 324 14.87 4.69 13.57
C LEU A 324 14.98 6.12 14.11
N ASN A 325 15.83 6.91 13.46
CA ASN A 325 16.04 8.32 13.75
C ASN A 325 15.29 9.17 12.74
N TYR A 326 14.65 10.24 13.18
CA TYR A 326 14.00 11.18 12.28
C TYR A 326 15.04 11.85 11.38
N GLY A 327 14.94 11.65 10.06
CA GLY A 327 15.87 12.19 9.08
C GLY A 327 15.44 13.53 8.52
N GLY A 328 14.14 13.83 8.51
CA GLY A 328 13.61 15.07 7.96
C GLY A 328 12.27 14.91 7.28
N ALA A 329 11.89 15.93 6.49
CA ALA A 329 10.67 15.95 5.71
C ALA A 329 10.92 16.52 4.31
N LEU A 330 10.34 15.88 3.28
CA LEU A 330 10.35 16.35 1.90
C LEU A 330 9.11 17.23 1.70
N GLN A 331 9.30 18.42 1.16
CA GLN A 331 8.24 19.36 0.88
C GLN A 331 8.08 19.54 -0.62
N GLY A 332 6.84 19.53 -1.11
CA GLY A 332 6.58 19.76 -2.53
C GLY A 332 5.13 19.64 -2.90
N HIS A 333 4.42 18.63 -2.41
CA HIS A 333 2.99 18.49 -2.66
C HIS A 333 2.17 19.53 -1.91
N THR A 334 1.08 20.00 -2.55
CA THR A 334 0.15 20.99 -1.98
C THR A 334 -1.02 20.36 -1.23
N HIS A 335 -1.23 19.04 -1.41
CA HIS A 335 -2.28 18.25 -0.75
C HIS A 335 -1.72 16.92 -0.26
N ALA A 336 -2.57 16.15 0.40
CA ALA A 336 -2.22 14.87 1.02
C ALA A 336 -1.42 13.93 0.09
N VAL A 337 -0.34 13.36 0.61
CA VAL A 337 0.45 12.31 -0.06
C VAL A 337 -0.25 10.97 0.16
N MET A 338 -0.98 10.52 -0.86
CA MET A 338 -1.87 9.37 -0.78
C MET A 338 -1.18 8.02 -0.96
N CYS A 339 -0.08 7.98 -1.69
CA CYS A 339 0.68 6.77 -1.99
C CYS A 339 2.16 7.06 -2.18
N LEU A 340 2.98 6.08 -1.81
CA LEU A 340 4.44 6.11 -1.92
C LEU A 340 4.94 4.79 -2.52
N ALA A 341 6.02 4.87 -3.26
CA ALA A 341 6.82 3.72 -3.70
C ALA A 341 8.30 4.06 -3.60
N SER A 342 9.14 3.06 -3.37
CA SER A 342 10.60 3.19 -3.38
C SER A 342 11.19 2.14 -4.31
N VAL A 343 12.14 2.54 -5.13
CA VAL A 343 12.88 1.67 -6.05
C VAL A 343 14.28 2.20 -6.24
N ALA A 344 15.30 1.38 -5.98
CA ALA A 344 16.70 1.79 -5.99
C ALA A 344 16.91 3.08 -5.16
N SER A 345 17.49 4.11 -5.74
CA SER A 345 17.69 5.43 -5.10
C SER A 345 16.47 6.37 -5.21
N TYR A 346 15.40 5.95 -5.90
CA TYR A 346 14.24 6.77 -6.14
C TYR A 346 13.16 6.55 -5.07
N VAL A 347 12.52 7.66 -4.68
CA VAL A 347 11.25 7.67 -3.96
C VAL A 347 10.21 8.36 -4.83
N VAL A 348 9.06 7.77 -4.95
CA VAL A 348 7.99 8.24 -5.81
C VAL A 348 6.75 8.48 -4.97
N SER A 349 6.18 9.67 -5.07
CA SER A 349 5.01 10.07 -4.28
C SER A 349 3.85 10.50 -5.18
N GLY A 350 2.67 10.00 -4.88
CA GLY A 350 1.42 10.41 -5.54
C GLY A 350 0.50 11.12 -4.56
N SER A 351 -0.12 12.21 -5.00
CA SER A 351 -0.85 13.09 -4.12
C SER A 351 -2.28 13.38 -4.60
N ALA A 352 -3.07 13.87 -3.66
CA ALA A 352 -4.40 14.43 -3.92
C ALA A 352 -4.35 15.71 -4.76
N ASP A 353 -3.17 16.33 -4.95
CA ASP A 353 -2.95 17.44 -5.87
C ASP A 353 -2.90 17.01 -7.36
N SER A 354 -3.15 15.72 -7.65
CA SER A 354 -3.16 15.11 -8.98
C SER A 354 -1.76 15.03 -9.63
N THR A 355 -0.69 15.30 -8.88
CA THR A 355 0.69 15.17 -9.34
C THR A 355 1.39 13.96 -8.72
N CYS A 356 2.37 13.43 -9.45
CA CYS A 356 3.32 12.47 -8.93
C CYS A 356 4.70 13.12 -8.94
N ARG A 357 5.45 13.00 -7.84
CA ARG A 357 6.81 13.54 -7.72
C ARG A 357 7.81 12.42 -7.59
N VAL A 358 8.96 12.61 -8.21
CA VAL A 358 10.10 11.70 -8.15
C VAL A 358 11.22 12.39 -7.41
N TRP A 359 11.73 11.72 -6.38
CA TRP A 359 12.79 12.20 -5.51
C TRP A 359 13.97 11.26 -5.61
N ILE A 360 15.18 11.80 -5.67
CA ILE A 360 16.43 11.05 -5.55
C ILE A 360 16.98 11.26 -4.15
N ARG A 361 17.46 10.18 -3.54
CA ARG A 361 18.24 10.20 -2.31
C ARG A 361 19.73 10.22 -2.67
N GLU A 362 20.46 11.23 -2.21
CA GLU A 362 21.90 11.32 -2.33
C GLU A 362 22.58 10.34 -1.37
N GLN A 363 23.64 9.66 -1.86
CA GLN A 363 24.32 8.61 -1.07
C GLN A 363 25.07 9.16 0.13
N ASP A 364 25.61 10.38 0.04
CA ASP A 364 26.57 10.93 1.00
C ASP A 364 25.98 11.77 2.14
N GLY A 365 24.70 12.13 2.08
CA GLY A 365 24.17 13.09 3.07
C GLY A 365 22.73 12.87 3.52
N GLY A 366 22.04 11.88 2.99
CA GLY A 366 20.62 11.67 3.28
C GLY A 366 19.74 12.79 2.73
N GLN A 367 20.29 13.70 1.91
CA GLN A 367 19.53 14.74 1.23
C GLN A 367 18.68 14.11 0.11
N HIS A 368 17.54 14.76 -0.13
CA HIS A 368 16.61 14.32 -1.17
C HIS A 368 16.32 15.50 -2.09
N THR A 369 16.41 15.26 -3.39
CA THR A 369 16.12 16.27 -4.41
C THR A 369 14.92 15.81 -5.26
N CYS A 370 13.94 16.71 -5.45
CA CYS A 370 12.84 16.46 -6.38
C CYS A 370 13.34 16.65 -7.81
N VAL A 371 13.44 15.53 -8.55
CA VAL A 371 14.02 15.54 -9.91
C VAL A 371 12.99 15.59 -11.02
N ALA A 372 11.72 15.23 -10.72
CA ALA A 372 10.64 15.33 -11.68
C ALA A 372 9.29 15.53 -11.00
N VAL A 373 8.40 16.25 -11.70
CA VAL A 373 6.97 16.39 -11.35
C VAL A 373 6.16 15.88 -12.55
N LEU A 374 5.54 14.71 -12.40
CA LEU A 374 4.75 14.07 -13.44
C LEU A 374 3.32 14.62 -13.39
N VAL A 375 2.95 15.36 -14.40
CA VAL A 375 1.64 16.03 -14.53
C VAL A 375 0.85 15.36 -15.64
N GLY A 376 -0.45 15.07 -15.41
CA GLY A 376 -1.27 14.47 -16.46
C GLY A 376 -2.52 13.76 -15.95
N HIS A 377 -2.65 13.48 -14.65
CA HIS A 377 -3.90 13.05 -14.04
C HIS A 377 -4.83 14.26 -13.80
N ARG A 378 -6.14 14.01 -13.82
CA ARG A 378 -7.18 15.00 -13.56
C ARG A 378 -7.85 14.85 -12.19
N GLY A 379 -7.36 13.90 -11.41
CA GLY A 379 -7.86 13.59 -10.07
C GLY A 379 -6.75 13.06 -9.18
N PRO A 380 -7.02 12.91 -7.88
CA PRO A 380 -6.07 12.41 -6.90
C PRO A 380 -5.39 11.10 -7.32
N ILE A 381 -4.08 11.00 -7.16
CA ILE A 381 -3.33 9.77 -7.40
C ILE A 381 -3.47 8.91 -6.13
N ARG A 382 -4.15 7.77 -6.27
CA ARG A 382 -4.50 6.90 -5.13
C ARG A 382 -3.56 5.73 -4.96
N SER A 383 -2.92 5.28 -6.03
CA SER A 383 -2.04 4.13 -6.00
C SER A 383 -0.86 4.31 -6.94
N ILE A 384 0.30 3.83 -6.51
CA ILE A 384 1.55 3.93 -7.25
C ILE A 384 2.37 2.66 -7.05
N THR A 385 3.09 2.27 -8.07
CA THR A 385 4.15 1.27 -7.99
C THR A 385 5.29 1.66 -8.90
N ALA A 386 6.52 1.32 -8.52
CA ALA A 386 7.71 1.59 -9.29
C ALA A 386 8.59 0.35 -9.33
N PHE A 387 9.31 0.16 -10.43
CA PHE A 387 10.25 -0.94 -10.62
C PHE A 387 11.40 -0.52 -11.53
N SER A 388 12.56 -1.12 -11.34
CA SER A 388 13.75 -0.88 -12.16
C SER A 388 13.58 -1.51 -13.54
N GLY A 389 14.10 -0.86 -14.57
CA GLY A 389 14.13 -1.32 -15.95
C GLY A 389 13.40 -0.41 -16.91
N ALA A 390 13.97 -0.32 -18.13
CA ALA A 390 13.36 0.37 -19.25
C ALA A 390 12.33 -0.54 -19.93
N LEU A 391 11.24 0.05 -20.43
CA LEU A 391 10.28 -0.61 -21.30
C LEU A 391 10.76 -0.45 -22.75
N GLY A 392 11.52 -1.42 -23.27
CA GLY A 392 11.98 -1.43 -24.66
C GLY A 392 13.41 -1.93 -24.82
N ASP A 393 13.83 -2.12 -26.09
CA ASP A 393 15.12 -2.70 -26.49
C ASP A 393 16.36 -1.79 -26.26
N ASP A 394 16.18 -0.59 -25.71
CA ASP A 394 17.28 0.29 -25.37
C ASP A 394 18.02 -0.23 -24.12
N GLN A 395 18.92 -1.17 -24.33
CA GLN A 395 19.84 -1.72 -23.30
C GLN A 395 20.88 -0.70 -22.78
N SER A 396 20.78 0.57 -23.16
CA SER A 396 21.83 1.56 -22.91
C SER A 396 21.65 2.44 -21.68
N THR A 397 20.58 2.29 -20.89
CA THR A 397 20.40 3.12 -19.68
C THR A 397 20.06 2.26 -18.47
N GLU A 398 21.09 1.87 -17.71
CA GLU A 398 20.95 1.13 -16.45
C GLU A 398 20.25 1.92 -15.33
N ASP A 399 20.06 3.23 -15.48
CA ASP A 399 19.61 4.14 -14.42
C ASP A 399 18.14 4.59 -14.53
N GLY A 400 17.29 3.85 -15.23
CA GLY A 400 15.88 4.21 -15.40
C GLY A 400 14.92 3.46 -14.49
N CYS A 401 13.81 4.11 -14.12
CA CYS A 401 12.70 3.45 -13.43
C CYS A 401 11.38 3.62 -14.20
N THR A 402 10.55 2.58 -14.15
CA THR A 402 9.19 2.61 -14.65
C THR A 402 8.21 2.80 -13.49
N ILE A 403 7.30 3.76 -13.62
CA ILE A 403 6.33 4.14 -12.59
C ILE A 403 4.93 3.94 -13.16
N CYS A 404 4.09 3.20 -12.45
CA CYS A 404 2.67 3.07 -12.76
C CYS A 404 1.86 3.87 -11.74
N THR A 405 1.00 4.78 -12.20
CA THR A 405 0.14 5.60 -11.35
C THR A 405 -1.32 5.35 -11.66
N GLY A 406 -2.11 5.11 -10.62
CA GLY A 406 -3.56 4.95 -10.68
C GLY A 406 -4.26 6.08 -9.93
N SER A 407 -5.25 6.68 -10.60
CA SER A 407 -5.93 7.85 -10.08
C SER A 407 -7.43 7.62 -9.92
N LEU A 408 -8.05 8.47 -9.12
CA LEU A 408 -9.50 8.54 -8.97
C LEU A 408 -10.19 9.07 -10.24
N ASP A 409 -9.42 9.56 -11.24
CA ASP A 409 -9.94 9.88 -12.57
C ASP A 409 -10.18 8.62 -13.44
N GLY A 410 -9.89 7.43 -12.92
CA GLY A 410 -10.06 6.16 -13.62
C GLY A 410 -8.95 5.82 -14.60
N VAL A 411 -7.89 6.63 -14.67
CA VAL A 411 -6.79 6.45 -15.63
C VAL A 411 -5.61 5.73 -14.97
N LEU A 412 -5.09 4.72 -15.65
CA LEU A 412 -3.76 4.16 -15.41
C LEU A 412 -2.77 4.86 -16.32
N LYS A 413 -1.75 5.47 -15.75
CA LYS A 413 -0.62 6.02 -16.50
C LYS A 413 0.66 5.29 -16.18
N VAL A 414 1.49 5.15 -17.19
CA VAL A 414 2.82 4.55 -17.09
C VAL A 414 3.84 5.56 -17.53
N TRP A 415 4.82 5.77 -16.68
CA TRP A 415 5.87 6.75 -16.89
C TRP A 415 7.21 6.04 -16.90
N HIS A 416 8.09 6.49 -17.76
CA HIS A 416 9.50 6.12 -17.74
C HIS A 416 10.31 7.34 -17.33
N VAL A 417 11.16 7.18 -16.33
CA VAL A 417 11.99 8.24 -15.75
C VAL A 417 13.44 7.80 -15.80
N THR A 418 14.29 8.64 -16.39
CA THR A 418 15.74 8.42 -16.47
C THR A 418 16.47 9.62 -15.86
N CYS A 419 17.39 9.37 -14.95
CA CYS A 419 18.32 10.40 -14.48
C CYS A 419 19.63 10.29 -15.24
N LYS A 420 20.06 11.38 -15.84
CA LYS A 420 21.42 11.48 -16.35
C LYS A 420 22.34 11.68 -15.15
N SER A 421 23.04 10.65 -14.70
CA SER A 421 24.13 10.85 -13.76
C SER A 421 25.16 11.74 -14.45
N MET A 422 25.35 12.95 -13.96
CA MET A 422 26.54 13.72 -14.30
C MET A 422 27.72 12.99 -13.65
N ILE A 423 28.32 12.08 -14.40
CA ILE A 423 29.67 11.60 -14.09
C ILE A 423 30.53 12.86 -14.09
N LYS A 424 30.94 13.29 -12.89
CA LYS A 424 32.02 14.26 -12.78
C LYS A 424 33.20 13.62 -13.49
N SER A 425 33.45 14.06 -14.73
CA SER A 425 34.74 13.84 -15.37
C SER A 425 35.78 14.47 -14.44
N SER A 426 36.35 13.64 -13.59
CA SER A 426 37.58 14.01 -12.88
C SER A 426 38.58 14.37 -13.97
N SER A 427 38.78 15.67 -14.13
CA SER A 427 39.82 16.23 -14.96
C SER A 427 41.13 15.50 -14.62
N GLN A 428 41.61 14.76 -15.57
CA GLN A 428 42.97 14.28 -15.59
C GLN A 428 43.88 15.50 -15.39
N SER A 429 44.47 15.61 -14.22
CA SER A 429 45.63 16.47 -14.01
C SER A 429 46.73 15.95 -14.92
N PRO A 430 47.34 16.77 -15.76
CA PRO A 430 48.43 16.31 -16.58
C PRO A 430 49.56 15.90 -15.67
N ALA A 431 49.98 14.62 -15.80
CA ALA A 431 51.17 14.09 -15.17
C ALA A 431 52.35 14.97 -15.54
N ARG A 432 52.89 15.71 -14.57
CA ARG A 432 54.21 16.32 -14.69
C ARG A 432 55.21 15.18 -14.71
N SER A 433 55.84 14.95 -15.88
CA SER A 433 57.05 14.16 -16.02
C SER A 433 58.17 14.79 -15.19
N VAL A 434 58.59 14.11 -14.12
CA VAL A 434 59.87 14.37 -13.46
C VAL A 434 60.85 13.42 -14.13
N SER A 435 61.63 13.96 -15.07
CA SER A 435 62.80 13.33 -15.60
C SER A 435 63.97 13.58 -14.64
N GLU A 436 64.61 12.51 -14.28
CA GLU A 436 66.05 12.35 -14.04
C GLU A 436 66.86 13.48 -13.35
N TYR A 437 67.37 13.16 -12.19
CA TYR A 437 68.82 13.39 -11.87
C TYR A 437 69.21 12.45 -10.71
N PHE A 438 69.85 11.37 -11.11
CA PHE A 438 70.79 10.65 -10.24
C PHE A 438 72.10 10.64 -10.98
N GLU A 439 73.07 11.40 -10.48
CA GLU A 439 74.51 11.15 -10.61
C GLU A 439 75.18 11.55 -9.28
N LEU A 440 76.00 10.58 -8.80
CA LEU A 440 76.97 10.51 -7.74
C LEU A 440 76.50 10.13 -6.35
#